data_36559f57327894091c56c3b1fc338585
#
_entry.id   36559f57327894091c56c3b1fc338585
#
_cell.length_a   1.000
_cell.length_b   1.000
_cell.length_c   1.000
_cell.angle_alpha   90.00
_cell.angle_beta   90.00
_cell.angle_gamma   90.00
#
_symmetry.space_group_name_H-M   'P 1'
#
loop_
_entity.id
_entity.type
_entity.pdbx_description
1 polymer ?
#
loop_
_entity_poly.entity_id
_entity_poly.type
_entity_poly.pdbx_seq_one_letter_code
_entity_poly.pdbx_strand_id
1 'polypeptide(L)'
;MKNRLFVNNNTIILFLFIIGSILFIELNFRYWYRFLEQYMMFQTTGSYFQDRLAEPGGLNEYVTEFLSLAFIHPYGASVVIALLLGLISGCFFLYLKACGVRASMLAAILPSFLIWIYPQESIALLTMLAFVQVLAYLYTSIKIDWLRYLFGFLFLGGSYFFAAPANLLLALLIAVYECCAKEDKARFGVAIIAIAWGGLLPLIAMRTVYILPMREAFFSKHLCHPEYPIPNSLGYIGLSDPLIVLILYYVRNRVFIRKESWKRIVSYAFLLIAMTYGILYKKDPMEQAYRYDYYARQGEWQEIVSHARAHSVRDMDALIYLNLALSHTGRFSGDLMRFPQIGVEGFI
;
A
#
# COMPACT_ATOMS: atom_id res chain seq x y z
N MET A 1 5.68 -44.15 -0.24
CA MET A 1 5.83 -42.80 -0.82
C MET A 1 5.52 -41.78 0.25
N LYS A 2 6.54 -41.18 0.90
CA LYS A 2 6.37 -40.07 1.85
C LYS A 2 6.43 -38.77 1.05
N ASN A 3 5.28 -38.21 0.64
CA ASN A 3 5.19 -36.82 0.21
C ASN A 3 5.45 -35.95 1.44
N ARG A 4 6.71 -35.67 1.74
CA ARG A 4 7.05 -34.55 2.58
C ARG A 4 6.73 -33.31 1.76
N LEU A 5 5.66 -32.60 2.14
CA LEU A 5 5.42 -31.22 1.74
C LEU A 5 6.64 -30.40 2.23
N PHE A 6 7.66 -30.31 1.39
CA PHE A 6 8.75 -29.36 1.60
C PHE A 6 8.17 -27.97 1.36
N VAL A 7 7.61 -27.40 2.41
CA VAL A 7 7.24 -25.97 2.38
C VAL A 7 8.51 -25.20 2.09
N ASN A 8 8.55 -24.54 0.93
CA ASN A 8 9.73 -23.78 0.50
C ASN A 8 9.97 -22.66 1.52
N ASN A 9 11.23 -22.47 1.93
CA ASN A 9 11.61 -21.42 2.90
C ASN A 9 11.06 -20.04 2.51
N ASN A 10 10.99 -19.73 1.21
CA ASN A 10 10.42 -18.48 0.71
C ASN A 10 8.92 -18.35 1.03
N THR A 11 8.16 -19.45 0.98
CA THR A 11 6.73 -19.48 1.33
C THR A 11 6.53 -19.24 2.82
N ILE A 12 7.41 -19.82 3.66
CA ILE A 12 7.37 -19.59 5.11
C ILE A 12 7.63 -18.12 5.43
N ILE A 13 8.64 -17.51 4.80
CA ILE A 13 8.99 -16.11 4.99
C ILE A 13 7.83 -15.19 4.58
N LEU A 14 7.19 -15.45 3.44
CA LEU A 14 6.03 -14.69 2.98
C LEU A 14 4.85 -14.81 3.96
N PHE A 15 4.58 -16.02 4.45
CA PHE A 15 3.50 -16.26 5.41
C PHE A 15 3.75 -15.55 6.74
N LEU A 16 4.98 -15.60 7.27
CA LEU A 16 5.38 -14.87 8.47
C LEU A 16 5.27 -13.35 8.27
N PHE A 17 5.60 -12.84 7.08
CA PHE A 17 5.43 -11.43 6.75
C PHE A 17 3.96 -11.03 6.75
N ILE A 18 3.07 -11.83 6.17
CA ILE A 18 1.61 -11.57 6.17
C ILE A 18 1.09 -11.54 7.61
N ILE A 19 1.44 -12.52 8.44
CA ILE A 19 1.02 -12.54 9.86
C ILE A 19 1.58 -11.32 10.60
N GLY A 20 2.85 -10.99 10.40
CA GLY A 20 3.48 -9.80 10.99
C GLY A 20 2.78 -8.52 10.57
N SER A 21 2.34 -8.41 9.30
CA SER A 21 1.59 -7.26 8.79
C SER A 21 0.22 -7.15 9.44
N ILE A 22 -0.51 -8.27 9.63
CA ILE A 22 -1.80 -8.27 10.35
C ILE A 22 -1.60 -7.74 11.76
N LEU A 23 -0.61 -8.27 12.49
CA LEU A 23 -0.33 -7.85 13.86
C LEU A 23 0.08 -6.38 13.94
N PHE A 24 0.94 -5.92 13.02
CA PHE A 24 1.39 -4.53 12.97
C PHE A 24 0.22 -3.56 12.79
N ILE A 25 -0.64 -3.82 11.81
CA ILE A 25 -1.79 -2.96 11.50
C ILE A 25 -2.79 -2.98 12.64
N GLU A 26 -3.10 -4.15 13.18
CA GLU A 26 -4.07 -4.28 14.27
C GLU A 26 -3.63 -3.59 15.56
N LEU A 27 -2.33 -3.62 15.87
CA LEU A 27 -1.79 -2.99 17.06
C LEU A 27 -1.67 -1.47 16.96
N ASN A 28 -1.41 -0.93 15.74
CA ASN A 28 -1.04 0.47 15.58
C ASN A 28 -2.08 1.31 14.83
N PHE A 29 -2.90 0.73 13.93
CA PHE A 29 -3.77 1.45 13.00
C PHE A 29 -5.21 0.92 12.96
N ARG A 30 -5.61 0.13 13.95
CA ARG A 30 -6.94 -0.49 14.01
C ARG A 30 -8.08 0.53 13.89
N TYR A 31 -8.00 1.64 14.65
CA TYR A 31 -9.06 2.64 14.69
C TYR A 31 -9.00 3.61 13.52
N TRP A 32 -7.81 3.90 13.00
CA TRP A 32 -7.61 4.65 11.76
C TRP A 32 -8.39 4.04 10.59
N TYR A 33 -8.23 2.74 10.35
CA TYR A 33 -8.93 2.09 9.24
C TYR A 33 -10.44 2.00 9.44
N ARG A 34 -10.90 1.88 10.68
CA ARG A 34 -12.34 1.94 11.01
C ARG A 34 -12.93 3.34 10.85
N PHE A 35 -12.14 4.36 11.07
CA PHE A 35 -12.50 5.73 10.79
C PHE A 35 -12.55 5.97 9.28
N LEU A 36 -11.55 5.50 8.54
CA LEU A 36 -11.44 5.65 7.09
C LEU A 36 -12.63 5.04 6.35
N GLU A 37 -13.15 3.90 6.81
CA GLU A 37 -14.33 3.24 6.23
C GLU A 37 -15.53 4.16 6.11
N GLN A 38 -15.73 5.08 7.05
CA GLN A 38 -16.87 6.02 7.04
C GLN A 38 -16.78 7.04 5.91
N TYR A 39 -15.59 7.39 5.48
CA TYR A 39 -15.36 8.30 4.36
C TYR A 39 -15.41 7.59 3.01
N MET A 40 -15.20 6.29 2.98
CA MET A 40 -15.20 5.48 1.77
C MET A 40 -16.60 4.89 1.52
N MET A 41 -17.49 5.69 0.91
CA MET A 41 -18.86 5.26 0.60
C MET A 41 -18.90 4.49 -0.71
N PHE A 42 -18.91 3.17 -0.64
CA PHE A 42 -19.09 2.32 -1.81
C PHE A 42 -20.57 2.17 -2.18
N GLN A 43 -20.87 2.30 -3.47
CA GLN A 43 -22.20 2.06 -4.02
C GLN A 43 -22.14 1.07 -5.18
N THR A 44 -23.13 0.18 -5.24
CA THR A 44 -23.22 -0.85 -6.29
C THR A 44 -24.02 -0.40 -7.53
N THR A 45 -24.39 0.89 -7.61
CA THR A 45 -25.19 1.41 -8.72
C THR A 45 -24.36 1.59 -9.99
N GLY A 46 -24.98 1.36 -11.16
CA GLY A 46 -24.30 1.53 -12.44
C GLY A 46 -23.87 2.99 -12.70
N SER A 47 -24.62 3.98 -12.23
CA SER A 47 -24.28 5.39 -12.31
C SER A 47 -22.99 5.68 -11.52
N TYR A 48 -22.89 5.19 -10.29
CA TYR A 48 -21.70 5.36 -9.47
C TYR A 48 -20.45 4.76 -10.13
N PHE A 49 -20.57 3.56 -10.72
CA PHE A 49 -19.47 2.95 -11.45
C PHE A 49 -19.05 3.79 -12.69
N GLN A 50 -20.04 4.35 -13.42
CA GLN A 50 -19.75 5.21 -14.56
C GLN A 50 -19.07 6.53 -14.15
N ASP A 51 -19.50 7.13 -13.04
CA ASP A 51 -18.89 8.34 -12.50
C ASP A 51 -17.42 8.10 -12.12
N ARG A 52 -17.12 6.93 -11.53
CA ARG A 52 -15.73 6.54 -11.23
C ARG A 52 -14.90 6.32 -12.51
N LEU A 53 -15.47 5.73 -13.55
CA LEU A 53 -14.77 5.54 -14.83
C LEU A 53 -14.53 6.84 -15.61
N ALA A 54 -15.27 7.90 -15.32
CA ALA A 54 -15.11 9.19 -15.97
C ALA A 54 -13.79 9.90 -15.63
N GLU A 55 -13.05 9.41 -14.64
CA GLU A 55 -11.79 9.98 -14.19
C GLU A 55 -10.62 9.00 -14.31
N PRO A 56 -9.40 9.48 -14.65
CA PRO A 56 -8.24 8.60 -14.69
C PRO A 56 -7.93 8.06 -13.29
N GLY A 57 -7.85 6.76 -13.19
CA GLY A 57 -7.61 6.08 -11.90
C GLY A 57 -8.86 5.81 -11.06
N GLY A 58 -10.04 6.21 -11.51
CA GLY A 58 -11.28 6.00 -10.78
C GLY A 58 -11.66 4.51 -10.61
N LEU A 59 -11.21 3.64 -11.50
CA LEU A 59 -11.40 2.20 -11.33
C LEU A 59 -10.61 1.66 -10.12
N ASN A 60 -9.42 2.17 -9.87
CA ASN A 60 -8.65 1.82 -8.68
C ASN A 60 -9.36 2.28 -7.39
N GLU A 61 -9.94 3.47 -7.43
CA GLU A 61 -10.74 3.99 -6.32
C GLU A 61 -11.97 3.13 -6.05
N TYR A 62 -12.72 2.78 -7.10
CA TYR A 62 -13.87 1.88 -6.99
C TYR A 62 -13.50 0.54 -6.33
N VAL A 63 -12.37 -0.06 -6.72
CA VAL A 63 -11.86 -1.29 -6.10
C VAL A 63 -11.44 -1.05 -4.65
N THR A 64 -10.83 0.08 -4.36
CA THR A 64 -10.39 0.46 -3.01
C THR A 64 -11.57 0.62 -2.06
N GLU A 65 -12.61 1.33 -2.49
CA GLU A 65 -13.86 1.51 -1.73
C GLU A 65 -14.59 0.19 -1.51
N PHE A 66 -14.62 -0.68 -2.53
CA PHE A 66 -15.16 -2.04 -2.38
C PHE A 66 -14.41 -2.84 -1.32
N LEU A 67 -13.09 -2.79 -1.31
CA LEU A 67 -12.27 -3.49 -0.31
C LEU A 67 -12.44 -2.90 1.09
N SER A 68 -12.70 -1.58 1.20
CA SER A 68 -12.91 -0.92 2.48
C SER A 68 -14.19 -1.37 3.21
N LEU A 69 -15.15 -1.97 2.52
CA LEU A 69 -16.32 -2.60 3.16
C LEU A 69 -15.94 -3.68 4.18
N ALA A 70 -14.79 -4.32 3.99
CA ALA A 70 -14.29 -5.29 4.96
C ALA A 70 -13.87 -4.66 6.29
N PHE A 71 -13.63 -3.34 6.35
CA PHE A 71 -13.11 -2.64 7.53
C PHE A 71 -14.15 -2.49 8.66
N ILE A 72 -15.43 -2.68 8.35
CA ILE A 72 -16.50 -2.78 9.34
C ILE A 72 -16.23 -3.95 10.29
N HIS A 73 -15.69 -5.07 9.76
CA HIS A 73 -15.45 -6.26 10.56
C HIS A 73 -14.17 -6.15 11.41
N PRO A 74 -14.15 -6.78 12.60
CA PRO A 74 -12.92 -6.94 13.36
C PRO A 74 -11.85 -7.62 12.49
N TYR A 75 -10.64 -7.08 12.51
CA TYR A 75 -9.49 -7.54 11.70
C TYR A 75 -9.64 -7.41 10.19
N GLY A 76 -10.78 -6.91 9.65
CA GLY A 76 -11.02 -6.83 8.22
C GLY A 76 -9.98 -5.99 7.48
N ALA A 77 -9.66 -4.80 7.98
CA ALA A 77 -8.62 -3.94 7.41
C ALA A 77 -7.24 -4.60 7.45
N SER A 78 -6.84 -5.13 8.60
CA SER A 78 -5.54 -5.78 8.78
C SER A 78 -5.34 -6.97 7.84
N VAL A 79 -6.38 -7.77 7.64
CA VAL A 79 -6.35 -8.92 6.72
C VAL A 79 -6.26 -8.47 5.27
N VAL A 80 -7.11 -7.53 4.83
CA VAL A 80 -7.11 -7.03 3.45
C VAL A 80 -5.75 -6.42 3.09
N ILE A 81 -5.23 -5.53 3.94
CA ILE A 81 -3.94 -4.87 3.70
C ILE A 81 -2.80 -5.88 3.69
N ALA A 82 -2.78 -6.82 4.65
CA ALA A 82 -1.73 -7.84 4.69
C ALA A 82 -1.77 -8.78 3.47
N LEU A 83 -2.96 -9.09 2.94
CA LEU A 83 -3.10 -9.87 1.71
C LEU A 83 -2.60 -9.09 0.49
N LEU A 84 -2.89 -7.78 0.39
CA LEU A 84 -2.36 -6.92 -0.67
C LEU A 84 -0.82 -6.86 -0.60
N LEU A 85 -0.24 -6.65 0.59
CA LEU A 85 1.21 -6.67 0.79
C LEU A 85 1.84 -8.02 0.45
N GLY A 86 1.15 -9.12 0.79
CA GLY A 86 1.55 -10.47 0.41
C GLY A 86 1.50 -10.69 -1.11
N LEU A 87 0.47 -10.20 -1.79
CA LEU A 87 0.33 -10.26 -3.25
C LEU A 87 1.44 -9.46 -3.94
N ILE A 88 1.69 -8.21 -3.51
CA ILE A 88 2.78 -7.37 -4.01
C ILE A 88 4.12 -8.11 -3.88
N SER A 89 4.46 -8.58 -2.67
CA SER A 89 5.72 -9.28 -2.42
C SER A 89 5.84 -10.58 -3.18
N GLY A 90 4.76 -11.35 -3.31
CA GLY A 90 4.73 -12.62 -4.04
C GLY A 90 4.93 -12.43 -5.55
N CYS A 91 4.19 -11.51 -6.17
CA CYS A 91 4.33 -11.19 -7.59
C CYS A 91 5.71 -10.59 -7.90
N PHE A 92 6.20 -9.68 -7.05
CA PHE A 92 7.55 -9.12 -7.21
C PHE A 92 8.65 -10.17 -7.10
N PHE A 93 8.51 -11.15 -6.20
CA PHE A 93 9.43 -12.27 -6.12
C PHE A 93 9.48 -13.09 -7.42
N LEU A 94 8.32 -13.36 -8.02
CA LEU A 94 8.22 -14.06 -9.29
C LEU A 94 8.82 -13.23 -10.44
N TYR A 95 8.56 -11.93 -10.45
CA TYR A 95 9.16 -10.99 -11.38
C TYR A 95 10.69 -10.94 -11.26
N LEU A 96 11.25 -10.86 -10.04
CA LEU A 96 12.69 -10.92 -9.79
C LEU A 96 13.33 -12.19 -10.37
N LYS A 97 12.67 -13.34 -10.20
CA LYS A 97 13.14 -14.60 -10.81
C LYS A 97 13.15 -14.53 -12.33
N ALA A 98 12.13 -13.92 -12.93
CA ALA A 98 12.06 -13.77 -14.39
C ALA A 98 13.16 -12.85 -14.94
N CYS A 99 13.59 -11.85 -14.17
CA CYS A 99 14.74 -10.98 -14.50
C CYS A 99 16.10 -11.71 -14.42
N GLY A 100 16.12 -12.98 -14.02
CA GLY A 100 17.36 -13.75 -13.92
C GLY A 100 18.28 -13.34 -12.77
N VAL A 101 17.76 -12.59 -11.79
CA VAL A 101 18.50 -12.22 -10.58
C VAL A 101 18.35 -13.30 -9.50
N ARG A 102 19.32 -13.38 -8.59
CA ARG A 102 19.22 -14.29 -7.43
C ARG A 102 18.20 -13.75 -6.44
N ALA A 103 16.92 -13.95 -6.76
CA ALA A 103 15.83 -13.48 -5.95
C ALA A 103 15.77 -14.22 -4.60
N SER A 104 15.68 -13.45 -3.52
CA SER A 104 15.25 -13.92 -2.21
C SER A 104 13.88 -13.31 -1.88
N MET A 105 13.05 -14.03 -1.15
CA MET A 105 11.77 -13.48 -0.68
C MET A 105 11.99 -12.23 0.19
N LEU A 106 13.13 -12.16 0.91
CA LEU A 106 13.49 -10.98 1.68
C LEU A 106 13.58 -9.72 0.81
N ALA A 107 14.29 -9.81 -0.35
CA ALA A 107 14.39 -8.66 -1.25
C ALA A 107 13.03 -8.26 -1.84
N ALA A 108 12.14 -9.23 -2.05
CA ALA A 108 10.80 -8.99 -2.55
C ALA A 108 9.86 -8.34 -1.51
N ILE A 109 10.13 -8.52 -0.22
CA ILE A 109 9.35 -7.91 0.86
C ILE A 109 9.78 -6.44 1.10
N LEU A 110 10.99 -6.03 0.72
CA LEU A 110 11.49 -4.68 1.02
C LEU A 110 10.57 -3.55 0.55
N PRO A 111 10.03 -3.54 -0.69
CA PRO A 111 9.10 -2.49 -1.12
C PRO A 111 7.83 -2.46 -0.27
N SER A 112 7.26 -3.64 0.01
CA SER A 112 6.08 -3.76 0.87
C SER A 112 6.36 -3.32 2.31
N PHE A 113 7.59 -3.50 2.80
CA PHE A 113 7.99 -3.05 4.13
C PHE A 113 8.11 -1.52 4.22
N LEU A 114 8.43 -0.83 3.13
CA LEU A 114 8.41 0.64 3.09
C LEU A 114 7.03 1.22 3.44
N ILE A 115 5.95 0.48 3.12
CA ILE A 115 4.59 0.89 3.45
C ILE A 115 4.35 0.89 4.98
N TRP A 116 5.05 0.05 5.75
CA TRP A 116 5.01 0.12 7.21
C TRP A 116 5.61 1.40 7.78
N ILE A 117 6.51 2.04 7.03
CA ILE A 117 7.11 3.32 7.40
C ILE A 117 6.13 4.48 7.12
N TYR A 118 5.28 4.30 6.10
CA TYR A 118 4.26 5.27 5.68
C TYR A 118 2.83 4.66 5.77
N PRO A 119 2.38 4.27 6.95
CA PRO A 119 1.15 3.47 7.11
C PRO A 119 -0.14 4.25 6.85
N GLN A 120 -0.08 5.57 6.84
CA GLN A 120 -1.22 6.46 6.54
C GLN A 120 -1.41 6.67 5.03
N GLU A 121 -0.55 6.06 4.21
CA GLU A 121 -0.71 6.11 2.76
C GLU A 121 -2.01 5.42 2.34
N SER A 122 -2.58 5.96 1.29
CA SER A 122 -3.88 5.53 0.78
C SER A 122 -3.90 4.04 0.42
N ILE A 123 -4.98 3.34 0.76
CA ILE A 123 -5.23 1.97 0.30
C ILE A 123 -5.26 1.91 -1.22
N ALA A 124 -5.65 3.00 -1.89
CA ALA A 124 -5.59 3.14 -3.34
C ALA A 124 -4.16 2.98 -3.88
N LEU A 125 -3.13 3.37 -3.12
CA LEU A 125 -1.75 3.11 -3.48
C LEU A 125 -1.42 1.61 -3.42
N LEU A 126 -1.89 0.91 -2.39
CA LEU A 126 -1.68 -0.55 -2.26
C LEU A 126 -2.36 -1.34 -3.36
N THR A 127 -3.61 -1.01 -3.69
CA THR A 127 -4.36 -1.67 -4.78
C THR A 127 -3.70 -1.40 -6.12
N MET A 128 -3.25 -0.17 -6.38
CA MET A 128 -2.48 0.19 -7.56
C MET A 128 -1.17 -0.61 -7.65
N LEU A 129 -0.38 -0.67 -6.59
CA LEU A 129 0.88 -1.41 -6.58
C LEU A 129 0.65 -2.92 -6.78
N ALA A 130 -0.35 -3.50 -6.14
CA ALA A 130 -0.72 -4.90 -6.33
C ALA A 130 -1.08 -5.19 -7.79
N PHE A 131 -1.87 -4.32 -8.42
CA PHE A 131 -2.24 -4.43 -9.82
C PHE A 131 -1.02 -4.36 -10.75
N VAL A 132 -0.14 -3.38 -10.54
CA VAL A 132 1.11 -3.23 -11.32
C VAL A 132 2.00 -4.46 -11.19
N GLN A 133 2.16 -5.02 -9.98
CA GLN A 133 2.99 -6.21 -9.76
C GLN A 133 2.41 -7.45 -10.44
N VAL A 134 1.09 -7.60 -10.45
CA VAL A 134 0.43 -8.68 -11.19
C VAL A 134 0.66 -8.53 -12.68
N LEU A 135 0.48 -7.34 -13.26
CA LEU A 135 0.72 -7.08 -14.67
C LEU A 135 2.19 -7.28 -15.07
N ALA A 136 3.13 -6.79 -14.25
CA ALA A 136 4.56 -6.99 -14.47
C ALA A 136 4.91 -8.49 -14.48
N TYR A 137 4.40 -9.27 -13.54
CA TYR A 137 4.60 -10.73 -13.53
C TYR A 137 3.97 -11.40 -14.76
N LEU A 138 2.74 -11.05 -15.12
CA LEU A 138 2.06 -11.60 -16.30
C LEU A 138 2.84 -11.28 -17.58
N TYR A 139 3.36 -10.06 -17.73
CA TYR A 139 4.22 -9.67 -18.84
C TYR A 139 5.43 -10.60 -18.97
N THR A 140 6.14 -10.85 -17.85
CA THR A 140 7.33 -11.72 -17.86
C THR A 140 7.00 -13.19 -18.11
N SER A 141 5.77 -13.62 -17.87
CA SER A 141 5.33 -15.01 -18.06
C SER A 141 5.05 -15.36 -19.53
N ILE A 142 4.87 -14.35 -20.39
CA ILE A 142 4.62 -14.55 -21.83
C ILE A 142 5.93 -14.88 -22.53
N LYS A 143 6.05 -16.11 -23.06
CA LYS A 143 7.28 -16.61 -23.67
C LYS A 143 7.48 -16.15 -25.12
N ILE A 144 6.39 -15.87 -25.83
CA ILE A 144 6.41 -15.46 -27.24
C ILE A 144 6.64 -13.96 -27.30
N ASP A 145 7.75 -13.50 -27.89
CA ASP A 145 8.20 -12.11 -27.84
C ASP A 145 7.18 -11.13 -28.45
N TRP A 146 6.64 -11.39 -29.66
CA TRP A 146 5.68 -10.49 -30.27
C TRP A 146 4.37 -10.36 -29.44
N LEU A 147 3.92 -11.49 -28.85
CA LEU A 147 2.73 -11.52 -28.00
C LEU A 147 2.97 -10.75 -26.72
N ARG A 148 4.16 -10.91 -26.12
CA ARG A 148 4.57 -10.17 -24.92
C ARG A 148 4.57 -8.67 -25.17
N TYR A 149 5.10 -8.20 -26.31
CA TYR A 149 5.09 -6.79 -26.67
C TYR A 149 3.69 -6.23 -26.90
N LEU A 150 2.83 -7.00 -27.57
CA LEU A 150 1.42 -6.64 -27.76
C LEU A 150 0.70 -6.50 -26.40
N PHE A 151 0.84 -7.50 -25.52
CA PHE A 151 0.26 -7.45 -24.18
C PHE A 151 0.88 -6.34 -23.34
N GLY A 152 2.19 -6.07 -23.46
CA GLY A 152 2.84 -4.94 -22.81
C GLY A 152 2.21 -3.59 -23.18
N PHE A 153 1.93 -3.37 -24.45
CA PHE A 153 1.22 -2.20 -24.93
C PHE A 153 -0.20 -2.09 -24.35
N LEU A 154 -0.95 -3.20 -24.35
CA LEU A 154 -2.30 -3.25 -23.78
C LEU A 154 -2.30 -3.06 -22.26
N PHE A 155 -1.34 -3.67 -21.56
CA PHE A 155 -1.21 -3.54 -20.11
C PHE A 155 -0.87 -2.11 -19.69
N LEU A 156 -0.03 -1.40 -20.44
CA LEU A 156 0.27 0.00 -20.19
C LEU A 156 -0.99 0.87 -20.37
N GLY A 157 -1.77 0.64 -21.42
CA GLY A 157 -3.06 1.30 -21.60
C GLY A 157 -4.03 1.01 -20.48
N GLY A 158 -4.26 -0.28 -20.19
CA GLY A 158 -5.16 -0.73 -19.10
C GLY A 158 -4.74 -0.22 -17.73
N SER A 159 -3.43 -0.20 -17.43
CA SER A 159 -2.93 0.28 -16.15
C SER A 159 -3.14 1.79 -15.96
N TYR A 160 -3.10 2.58 -17.03
CA TYR A 160 -3.42 4.00 -16.97
C TYR A 160 -4.90 4.25 -16.61
N PHE A 161 -5.81 3.53 -17.25
CA PHE A 161 -7.24 3.63 -16.93
C PHE A 161 -7.58 3.08 -15.55
N PHE A 162 -6.82 2.10 -15.05
CA PHE A 162 -6.99 1.60 -13.70
C PHE A 162 -6.51 2.60 -12.65
N ALA A 163 -5.27 3.09 -12.78
CA ALA A 163 -4.70 4.10 -11.89
C ALA A 163 -3.66 4.92 -12.67
N ALA A 164 -3.85 6.22 -12.82
CA ALA A 164 -3.01 7.04 -13.69
C ALA A 164 -1.49 6.85 -13.51
N PRO A 165 -0.88 6.84 -12.30
CA PRO A 165 0.57 6.63 -12.15
C PRO A 165 1.02 5.17 -12.32
N ALA A 166 0.10 4.20 -12.36
CA ALA A 166 0.42 2.78 -12.51
C ALA A 166 1.13 2.47 -13.83
N ASN A 167 0.75 3.16 -14.92
CA ASN A 167 1.37 2.97 -16.22
C ASN A 167 2.83 3.38 -16.25
N LEU A 168 3.22 4.43 -15.51
CA LEU A 168 4.62 4.88 -15.42
C LEU A 168 5.48 3.84 -14.68
N LEU A 169 4.98 3.33 -13.56
CA LEU A 169 5.67 2.29 -12.81
C LEU A 169 5.78 0.99 -13.63
N LEU A 170 4.69 0.59 -14.28
CA LEU A 170 4.68 -0.60 -15.13
C LEU A 170 5.64 -0.45 -16.32
N ALA A 171 5.71 0.73 -16.94
CA ALA A 171 6.64 1.02 -18.03
C ALA A 171 8.10 0.87 -17.57
N LEU A 172 8.43 1.35 -16.36
CA LEU A 172 9.75 1.18 -15.77
C LEU A 172 10.07 -0.30 -15.51
N LEU A 173 9.12 -1.07 -14.96
CA LEU A 173 9.31 -2.50 -14.73
C LEU A 173 9.48 -3.27 -16.05
N ILE A 174 8.68 -2.98 -17.07
CA ILE A 174 8.84 -3.59 -18.40
C ILE A 174 10.24 -3.24 -18.96
N ALA A 175 10.66 -1.99 -18.88
CA ALA A 175 11.96 -1.56 -19.38
C ALA A 175 13.12 -2.26 -18.65
N VAL A 176 13.06 -2.34 -17.33
CA VAL A 176 14.07 -3.04 -16.51
C VAL A 176 14.12 -4.52 -16.88
N TYR A 177 12.98 -5.18 -17.04
CA TYR A 177 12.94 -6.59 -17.45
C TYR A 177 13.60 -6.81 -18.81
N GLU A 178 13.25 -6.00 -19.83
CA GLU A 178 13.81 -6.16 -21.17
C GLU A 178 15.31 -5.85 -21.21
N CYS A 179 15.79 -4.93 -20.38
CA CYS A 179 17.22 -4.67 -20.24
C CYS A 179 17.99 -5.79 -19.50
N CYS A 180 17.34 -6.44 -18.50
CA CYS A 180 17.99 -7.44 -17.67
C CYS A 180 17.94 -8.87 -18.26
N ALA A 181 16.89 -9.22 -19.02
CA ALA A 181 16.62 -10.61 -19.40
C ALA A 181 17.57 -11.16 -20.47
N LYS A 182 18.05 -10.34 -21.42
CA LYS A 182 19.03 -10.71 -22.45
C LYS A 182 19.71 -9.45 -22.99
N GLU A 183 20.99 -9.57 -23.36
CA GLU A 183 21.75 -8.52 -24.05
C GLU A 183 21.39 -8.53 -25.56
N ASP A 184 20.22 -7.99 -25.90
CA ASP A 184 19.74 -7.87 -27.28
C ASP A 184 19.35 -6.43 -27.56
N LYS A 185 19.87 -5.84 -28.67
CA LYS A 185 19.59 -4.47 -29.10
C LYS A 185 18.11 -4.23 -29.35
N ALA A 186 17.37 -5.24 -29.86
CA ALA A 186 15.94 -5.14 -30.10
C ALA A 186 15.16 -4.93 -28.81
N ARG A 187 15.54 -5.60 -27.73
CA ARG A 187 14.91 -5.48 -26.41
C ARG A 187 15.16 -4.13 -25.76
N PHE A 188 16.35 -3.55 -25.97
CA PHE A 188 16.62 -2.18 -25.53
C PHE A 188 15.70 -1.18 -26.24
N GLY A 189 15.40 -1.38 -27.52
CA GLY A 189 14.40 -0.59 -28.27
C GLY A 189 13.00 -0.70 -27.65
N VAL A 190 12.58 -1.92 -27.24
CA VAL A 190 11.30 -2.14 -26.56
C VAL A 190 11.25 -1.41 -25.23
N ALA A 191 12.34 -1.43 -24.44
CA ALA A 191 12.43 -0.68 -23.19
C ALA A 191 12.21 0.82 -23.38
N ILE A 192 12.84 1.43 -24.41
CA ILE A 192 12.66 2.85 -24.76
C ILE A 192 11.20 3.11 -25.16
N ILE A 193 10.61 2.26 -26.00
CA ILE A 193 9.23 2.39 -26.46
C ILE A 193 8.26 2.29 -25.28
N ALA A 194 8.50 1.37 -24.33
CA ALA A 194 7.65 1.22 -23.15
C ALA A 194 7.65 2.48 -22.27
N ILE A 195 8.82 3.08 -22.03
CA ILE A 195 8.96 4.33 -21.26
C ILE A 195 8.28 5.49 -22.00
N ALA A 196 8.55 5.61 -23.30
CA ALA A 196 7.97 6.66 -24.14
C ALA A 196 6.42 6.55 -24.17
N TRP A 197 5.89 5.35 -24.36
CA TRP A 197 4.44 5.09 -24.35
C TRP A 197 3.82 5.37 -22.98
N GLY A 198 4.46 4.94 -21.89
CA GLY A 198 4.03 5.24 -20.52
C GLY A 198 3.91 6.75 -20.26
N GLY A 199 4.86 7.56 -20.76
CA GLY A 199 4.82 9.01 -20.63
C GLY A 199 3.87 9.72 -21.61
N LEU A 200 3.71 9.20 -22.83
CA LEU A 200 2.84 9.81 -23.86
C LEU A 200 1.36 9.55 -23.59
N LEU A 201 1.02 8.43 -22.99
CA LEU A 201 -0.37 8.01 -22.78
C LEU A 201 -1.17 9.00 -21.91
N PRO A 202 -0.68 9.51 -20.75
CA PRO A 202 -1.35 10.57 -20.02
C PRO A 202 -1.52 11.86 -20.83
N LEU A 203 -0.52 12.22 -21.65
CA LEU A 203 -0.57 13.44 -22.49
C LEU A 203 -1.63 13.34 -23.60
N ILE A 204 -1.80 12.15 -24.17
CA ILE A 204 -2.85 11.90 -25.15
C ILE A 204 -4.21 11.89 -24.45
N ALA A 205 -4.34 11.16 -23.35
CA ALA A 205 -5.60 10.98 -22.64
C ALA A 205 -6.17 12.32 -22.11
N MET A 206 -5.31 13.22 -21.61
CA MET A 206 -5.73 14.54 -21.12
C MET A 206 -6.35 15.44 -22.19
N ARG A 207 -6.09 15.17 -23.47
CA ARG A 207 -6.61 15.97 -24.60
C ARG A 207 -7.74 15.30 -25.35
N THR A 208 -7.83 13.97 -25.27
CA THR A 208 -8.78 13.20 -26.09
C THR A 208 -9.91 12.58 -25.28
N VAL A 209 -9.61 12.10 -24.08
CA VAL A 209 -10.57 11.35 -23.23
C VAL A 209 -10.99 12.20 -22.03
N TYR A 210 -10.02 12.79 -21.35
CA TYR A 210 -10.21 13.58 -20.15
C TYR A 210 -9.75 15.02 -20.37
N ILE A 211 -10.60 15.99 -20.08
CA ILE A 211 -10.20 17.41 -20.12
C ILE A 211 -9.71 17.79 -18.74
N LEU A 212 -8.45 17.46 -18.42
CA LEU A 212 -7.88 17.61 -17.10
C LEU A 212 -6.54 18.35 -17.10
N PRO A 213 -6.17 19.00 -15.98
CA PRO A 213 -4.83 19.54 -15.80
C PRO A 213 -3.76 18.43 -15.90
N MET A 214 -2.57 18.78 -16.37
CA MET A 214 -1.47 17.82 -16.56
C MET A 214 -1.16 17.01 -15.30
N ARG A 215 -1.19 17.65 -14.13
CA ARG A 215 -0.92 16.97 -12.84
C ARG A 215 -1.90 15.85 -12.56
N GLU A 216 -3.20 16.08 -12.74
CA GLU A 216 -4.25 15.10 -12.50
C GLU A 216 -4.24 13.97 -13.54
N ALA A 217 -3.85 14.31 -14.79
CA ALA A 217 -3.67 13.30 -15.83
C ALA A 217 -2.55 12.30 -15.53
N PHE A 218 -1.47 12.75 -14.86
CA PHE A 218 -0.34 11.89 -14.50
C PHE A 218 -0.49 11.17 -13.17
N PHE A 219 -1.13 11.79 -12.17
CA PHE A 219 -1.12 11.29 -10.80
C PHE A 219 -2.50 11.01 -10.20
N SER A 220 -3.57 11.24 -10.93
CA SER A 220 -4.94 11.11 -10.43
C SER A 220 -5.21 11.91 -9.14
N LYS A 221 -6.30 12.61 -9.05
CA LYS A 221 -6.68 13.37 -7.84
C LYS A 221 -6.90 12.50 -6.60
N HIS A 222 -7.19 11.23 -6.80
CA HIS A 222 -7.44 10.27 -5.71
C HIS A 222 -6.18 9.77 -5.03
N LEU A 223 -5.05 9.79 -5.74
CA LEU A 223 -3.74 9.47 -5.18
C LEU A 223 -2.97 10.71 -4.72
N CYS A 224 -3.22 11.84 -5.36
CA CYS A 224 -2.53 13.09 -5.09
C CYS A 224 -3.53 14.24 -5.08
N HIS A 225 -3.87 14.74 -3.89
CA HIS A 225 -4.77 15.89 -3.77
C HIS A 225 -4.28 17.07 -4.63
N PRO A 226 -5.16 17.75 -5.41
CA PRO A 226 -4.74 18.80 -6.33
C PRO A 226 -4.02 19.99 -5.66
N GLU A 227 -4.42 20.32 -4.43
CA GLU A 227 -3.90 21.49 -3.68
C GLU A 227 -2.61 21.19 -2.90
N TYR A 228 -2.31 19.92 -2.62
CA TYR A 228 -1.12 19.54 -1.85
C TYR A 228 0.00 19.04 -2.75
N PRO A 229 1.27 19.17 -2.34
CA PRO A 229 2.39 18.58 -3.09
C PRO A 229 2.22 17.05 -3.16
N ILE A 230 2.74 16.46 -4.26
CA ILE A 230 2.76 15.01 -4.44
C ILE A 230 3.55 14.40 -3.28
N PRO A 231 2.99 13.41 -2.54
CA PRO A 231 3.70 12.79 -1.45
C PRO A 231 5.02 12.15 -1.91
N ASN A 232 6.13 12.49 -1.25
CA ASN A 232 7.44 11.92 -1.55
C ASN A 232 7.45 10.37 -1.38
N SER A 233 6.65 9.86 -0.46
CA SER A 233 6.42 8.44 -0.23
C SER A 233 5.99 7.69 -1.49
N LEU A 234 5.10 8.26 -2.30
CA LEU A 234 4.68 7.68 -3.58
C LEU A 234 5.88 7.43 -4.50
N GLY A 235 6.81 8.40 -4.58
CA GLY A 235 8.04 8.26 -5.35
C GLY A 235 8.98 7.20 -4.76
N TYR A 236 9.20 7.19 -3.44
CA TYR A 236 10.06 6.23 -2.78
C TYR A 236 9.55 4.79 -2.90
N ILE A 237 8.27 4.58 -2.68
CA ILE A 237 7.65 3.26 -2.79
C ILE A 237 7.64 2.80 -4.26
N GLY A 238 7.20 3.65 -5.19
CA GLY A 238 7.12 3.30 -6.61
C GLY A 238 8.47 3.02 -7.26
N LEU A 239 9.51 3.78 -6.91
CA LEU A 239 10.86 3.59 -7.45
C LEU A 239 11.66 2.49 -6.75
N SER A 240 11.23 2.01 -5.59
CA SER A 240 11.93 0.94 -4.86
C SER A 240 12.03 -0.36 -5.67
N ASP A 241 10.98 -0.75 -6.38
CA ASP A 241 10.93 -1.99 -7.16
C ASP A 241 11.99 -2.00 -8.29
N PRO A 242 11.99 -1.06 -9.24
CA PRO A 242 12.99 -1.02 -10.29
C PRO A 242 14.42 -0.88 -9.74
N LEU A 243 14.63 -0.10 -8.68
CA LEU A 243 15.95 0.06 -8.05
C LEU A 243 16.46 -1.24 -7.43
N ILE A 244 15.62 -1.98 -6.73
CA ILE A 244 15.98 -3.29 -6.16
C ILE A 244 16.39 -4.26 -7.27
N VAL A 245 15.65 -4.31 -8.38
CA VAL A 245 16.01 -5.16 -9.52
C VAL A 245 17.38 -4.80 -10.07
N LEU A 246 17.62 -3.51 -10.33
CA LEU A 246 18.90 -3.02 -10.88
C LEU A 246 20.06 -3.32 -9.93
N ILE A 247 19.92 -3.08 -8.63
CA ILE A 247 20.93 -3.40 -7.62
C ILE A 247 21.23 -4.90 -7.63
N LEU A 248 20.20 -5.75 -7.56
CA LEU A 248 20.36 -7.20 -7.56
C LEU A 248 20.96 -7.71 -8.87
N TYR A 249 20.62 -7.11 -10.02
CA TYR A 249 21.20 -7.44 -11.31
C TYR A 249 22.69 -7.10 -11.36
N TYR A 250 23.06 -5.91 -10.91
CA TYR A 250 24.47 -5.49 -10.87
C TYR A 250 25.31 -6.34 -9.92
N VAL A 251 24.76 -6.71 -8.76
CA VAL A 251 25.43 -7.50 -7.73
C VAL A 251 25.36 -9.02 -7.99
N ARG A 252 24.62 -9.46 -9.02
CA ARG A 252 24.35 -10.90 -9.27
C ARG A 252 25.61 -11.80 -9.34
N ASN A 253 26.73 -11.24 -9.83
CA ASN A 253 28.02 -11.93 -9.96
C ASN A 253 28.93 -11.76 -8.74
N ARG A 254 28.60 -10.83 -7.83
CA ARG A 254 29.35 -10.56 -6.61
C ARG A 254 28.66 -11.29 -5.46
N VAL A 255 29.15 -12.47 -5.13
CA VAL A 255 28.49 -13.32 -4.12
C VAL A 255 28.89 -12.89 -2.72
N PHE A 256 28.03 -12.16 -2.04
CA PHE A 256 28.24 -11.78 -0.64
C PHE A 256 27.92 -12.92 0.34
N ILE A 257 26.88 -13.73 0.08
CA ILE A 257 26.46 -14.79 0.98
C ILE A 257 26.35 -16.11 0.20
N ARG A 258 27.36 -16.95 0.33
CA ARG A 258 27.48 -18.22 -0.40
C ARG A 258 26.69 -19.38 0.23
N LYS A 259 26.52 -19.38 1.56
CA LYS A 259 25.87 -20.48 2.30
C LYS A 259 24.37 -20.21 2.46
N GLU A 260 23.53 -21.17 2.06
CA GLU A 260 22.06 -21.11 2.22
C GLU A 260 21.61 -20.91 3.69
N SER A 261 22.39 -21.43 4.64
CA SER A 261 22.14 -21.24 6.06
C SER A 261 22.20 -19.76 6.48
N TRP A 262 23.18 -19.02 5.96
CA TRP A 262 23.31 -17.58 6.24
C TRP A 262 22.18 -16.76 5.63
N LYS A 263 21.71 -17.10 4.42
CA LYS A 263 20.55 -16.43 3.81
C LYS A 263 19.30 -16.58 4.68
N ARG A 264 19.07 -17.79 5.24
CA ARG A 264 17.97 -18.04 6.16
C ARG A 264 18.09 -17.22 7.43
N ILE A 265 19.27 -17.21 8.07
CA ILE A 265 19.52 -16.44 9.29
C ILE A 265 19.25 -14.96 9.05
N VAL A 266 19.77 -14.37 7.97
CA VAL A 266 19.55 -12.96 7.62
C VAL A 266 18.06 -12.67 7.38
N SER A 267 17.33 -13.56 6.69
CA SER A 267 15.91 -13.39 6.44
C SER A 267 15.07 -13.40 7.72
N TYR A 268 15.35 -14.33 8.63
CA TYR A 268 14.63 -14.39 9.92
C TYR A 268 15.03 -13.24 10.85
N ALA A 269 16.30 -12.84 10.86
CA ALA A 269 16.76 -11.68 11.62
C ALA A 269 16.09 -10.38 11.13
N PHE A 270 15.96 -10.19 9.81
CA PHE A 270 15.24 -9.05 9.25
C PHE A 270 13.75 -9.05 9.66
N LEU A 271 13.07 -10.20 9.55
CA LEU A 271 11.67 -10.30 9.99
C LEU A 271 11.52 -10.02 11.49
N LEU A 272 12.46 -10.51 12.31
CA LEU A 272 12.47 -10.22 13.75
C LEU A 272 12.64 -8.71 14.01
N ILE A 273 13.58 -8.04 13.33
CA ILE A 273 13.78 -6.60 13.43
C ILE A 273 12.52 -5.86 12.97
N ALA A 274 11.90 -6.25 11.87
CA ALA A 274 10.66 -5.66 11.38
C ALA A 274 9.52 -5.80 12.39
N MET A 275 9.35 -6.99 12.99
CA MET A 275 8.34 -7.23 14.02
C MET A 275 8.62 -6.40 15.29
N THR A 276 9.90 -6.32 15.71
CA THR A 276 10.31 -5.49 16.84
C THR A 276 10.02 -4.01 16.58
N TYR A 277 10.32 -3.52 15.37
CA TYR A 277 9.95 -2.17 14.94
C TYR A 277 8.44 -1.94 15.05
N GLY A 278 7.63 -2.88 14.57
CA GLY A 278 6.17 -2.80 14.68
C GLY A 278 5.65 -2.73 16.12
N ILE A 279 6.29 -3.45 17.06
CA ILE A 279 5.93 -3.42 18.48
C ILE A 279 6.36 -2.10 19.14
N LEU A 280 7.54 -1.61 18.79
CA LEU A 280 8.12 -0.37 19.34
C LEU A 280 7.62 0.88 18.60
N TYR A 281 6.83 0.71 17.56
CA TYR A 281 6.30 1.82 16.78
C TYR A 281 5.54 2.80 17.67
N LYS A 282 5.95 4.07 17.61
CA LYS A 282 5.27 5.12 18.37
C LYS A 282 3.92 5.40 17.72
N LYS A 283 2.84 5.09 18.43
CA LYS A 283 1.48 5.35 17.94
C LYS A 283 1.29 6.82 17.61
N ASP A 284 0.61 7.08 16.51
CA ASP A 284 0.17 8.41 16.14
C ASP A 284 -0.77 8.95 17.24
N PRO A 285 -0.60 10.20 17.71
CA PRO A 285 -1.55 10.83 18.63
C PRO A 285 -3.00 10.77 18.13
N MET A 286 -3.20 10.90 16.83
CA MET A 286 -4.53 10.82 16.21
C MET A 286 -5.20 9.44 16.32
N GLU A 287 -4.45 8.35 16.51
CA GLU A 287 -5.05 7.02 16.74
C GLU A 287 -5.89 7.01 18.03
N GLN A 288 -5.57 7.87 19.00
CA GLN A 288 -6.37 8.05 20.21
C GLN A 288 -7.71 8.74 19.90
N ALA A 289 -7.72 9.76 19.04
CA ALA A 289 -8.93 10.43 18.61
C ALA A 289 -9.86 9.46 17.83
N TYR A 290 -9.31 8.69 16.90
CA TYR A 290 -10.06 7.67 16.14
C TYR A 290 -10.63 6.56 17.05
N ARG A 291 -9.91 6.18 18.10
CA ARG A 291 -10.40 5.25 19.12
C ARG A 291 -11.61 5.81 19.86
N TYR A 292 -11.53 7.09 20.26
CA TYR A 292 -12.61 7.74 21.00
C TYR A 292 -13.83 7.97 20.11
N ASP A 293 -13.61 8.33 18.83
CA ASP A 293 -14.68 8.38 17.83
C ASP A 293 -15.40 7.03 17.71
N TYR A 294 -14.63 5.93 17.60
CA TYR A 294 -15.21 4.59 17.53
C TYR A 294 -16.07 4.26 18.75
N TYR A 295 -15.56 4.48 19.97
CA TYR A 295 -16.32 4.21 21.20
C TYR A 295 -17.53 5.14 21.36
N ALA A 296 -17.39 6.41 20.97
CA ALA A 296 -18.51 7.36 21.01
C ALA A 296 -19.67 6.90 20.10
N ARG A 297 -19.38 6.41 18.90
CA ARG A 297 -20.39 5.87 17.99
C ARG A 297 -21.06 4.59 18.50
N GLN A 298 -20.34 3.78 19.27
CA GLN A 298 -20.91 2.60 19.90
C GLN A 298 -21.67 2.92 21.20
N GLY A 299 -21.63 4.19 21.67
CA GLY A 299 -22.19 4.59 22.96
C GLY A 299 -21.38 4.11 24.17
N GLU A 300 -20.15 3.63 23.95
CA GLU A 300 -19.27 3.09 24.99
C GLU A 300 -18.48 4.21 25.71
N TRP A 301 -19.21 5.20 26.23
CA TRP A 301 -18.64 6.40 26.86
C TRP A 301 -17.71 6.08 28.04
N GLN A 302 -18.01 5.04 28.79
CA GLN A 302 -17.20 4.61 29.92
C GLN A 302 -15.80 4.16 29.51
N GLU A 303 -15.66 3.53 28.33
CA GLU A 303 -14.37 3.10 27.78
C GLU A 303 -13.49 4.30 27.44
N ILE A 304 -14.06 5.39 26.92
CA ILE A 304 -13.33 6.64 26.66
C ILE A 304 -12.76 7.19 27.96
N VAL A 305 -13.59 7.32 29.01
CA VAL A 305 -13.15 7.85 30.31
C VAL A 305 -12.11 6.96 30.96
N SER A 306 -12.29 5.63 30.91
CA SER A 306 -11.34 4.69 31.48
C SER A 306 -9.97 4.73 30.78
N HIS A 307 -9.98 4.79 29.46
CA HIS A 307 -8.76 4.91 28.67
C HIS A 307 -8.03 6.25 28.91
N ALA A 308 -8.78 7.36 29.00
CA ALA A 308 -8.24 8.69 29.27
C ALA A 308 -7.59 8.80 30.66
N ARG A 309 -8.05 8.02 31.64
CA ARG A 309 -7.43 7.95 32.97
C ARG A 309 -6.09 7.21 32.98
N ALA A 310 -5.95 6.25 32.07
CA ALA A 310 -4.74 5.45 31.94
C ALA A 310 -3.68 6.08 31.03
N HIS A 311 -4.10 6.95 30.10
CA HIS A 311 -3.26 7.54 29.07
C HIS A 311 -3.48 9.03 28.98
N SER A 312 -2.40 9.82 28.89
CA SER A 312 -2.53 11.27 28.70
C SER A 312 -3.22 11.60 27.38
N VAL A 313 -4.25 12.44 27.43
CA VAL A 313 -4.95 12.95 26.25
C VAL A 313 -4.32 14.30 25.91
N ARG A 314 -3.78 14.45 24.69
CA ARG A 314 -3.12 15.68 24.23
C ARG A 314 -3.69 16.19 22.92
N ASP A 315 -4.33 15.31 22.18
CA ASP A 315 -4.96 15.63 20.91
C ASP A 315 -6.28 16.35 21.14
N MET A 316 -6.56 17.37 20.32
CA MET A 316 -7.74 18.23 20.46
C MET A 316 -9.04 17.44 20.20
N ASP A 317 -9.08 16.65 19.13
CA ASP A 317 -10.27 15.87 18.78
C ASP A 317 -10.53 14.79 19.85
N ALA A 318 -9.47 14.18 20.39
CA ALA A 318 -9.61 13.25 21.51
C ALA A 318 -10.17 13.92 22.77
N LEU A 319 -9.82 15.19 23.05
CA LEU A 319 -10.38 15.95 24.16
C LEU A 319 -11.86 16.28 23.96
N ILE A 320 -12.30 16.59 22.75
CA ILE A 320 -13.72 16.81 22.44
C ILE A 320 -14.52 15.55 22.77
N TYR A 321 -14.09 14.39 22.29
CA TYR A 321 -14.76 13.11 22.60
C TYR A 321 -14.73 12.77 24.10
N LEU A 322 -13.63 13.08 24.80
CA LEU A 322 -13.54 12.88 26.24
C LEU A 322 -14.53 13.78 26.99
N ASN A 323 -14.62 15.06 26.66
CA ASN A 323 -15.56 16.00 27.27
C ASN A 323 -17.02 15.57 27.02
N LEU A 324 -17.32 15.11 25.81
CA LEU A 324 -18.61 14.52 25.49
C LEU A 324 -18.90 13.28 26.34
N ALA A 325 -17.92 12.38 26.51
CA ALA A 325 -18.04 11.17 27.33
C ALA A 325 -18.24 11.49 28.82
N LEU A 326 -17.55 12.51 29.34
CA LEU A 326 -17.76 12.99 30.72
C LEU A 326 -19.17 13.51 30.92
N SER A 327 -19.73 14.21 29.92
CA SER A 327 -21.11 14.68 29.94
C SER A 327 -22.10 13.51 29.98
N HIS A 328 -21.96 12.55 29.07
CA HIS A 328 -22.85 11.38 28.99
C HIS A 328 -22.76 10.46 30.23
N THR A 329 -21.62 10.44 30.91
CA THR A 329 -21.44 9.62 32.14
C THR A 329 -21.81 10.40 33.42
N GLY A 330 -22.28 11.66 33.32
CA GLY A 330 -22.61 12.50 34.45
C GLY A 330 -21.42 12.97 35.30
N ARG A 331 -20.21 12.85 34.76
CA ARG A 331 -18.95 13.17 35.48
C ARG A 331 -18.32 14.50 35.07
N PHE A 332 -18.99 15.25 34.20
CA PHE A 332 -18.45 16.48 33.62
C PHE A 332 -18.01 17.49 34.70
N SER A 333 -18.89 17.83 35.67
CA SER A 333 -18.59 18.80 36.71
C SER A 333 -17.50 18.37 37.71
N GLY A 334 -17.34 17.06 37.93
CA GLY A 334 -16.38 16.53 38.91
C GLY A 334 -15.01 16.18 38.36
N ASP A 335 -14.97 15.71 37.12
CA ASP A 335 -13.75 15.15 36.54
C ASP A 335 -13.14 16.03 35.42
N LEU A 336 -13.84 17.08 34.93
CA LEU A 336 -13.36 17.91 33.81
C LEU A 336 -11.92 18.44 34.05
N MET A 337 -11.69 19.00 35.22
CA MET A 337 -10.38 19.60 35.58
C MET A 337 -9.26 18.59 35.87
N ARG A 338 -9.58 17.30 35.85
CA ARG A 338 -8.57 16.22 35.94
C ARG A 338 -7.84 15.97 34.65
N PHE A 339 -8.39 16.47 33.54
CA PHE A 339 -7.82 16.31 32.22
C PHE A 339 -7.35 17.66 31.66
N PRO A 340 -6.32 17.67 30.79
CA PRO A 340 -5.88 18.89 30.13
C PRO A 340 -7.06 19.51 29.36
N GLN A 341 -7.22 20.83 29.44
CA GLN A 341 -8.24 21.56 28.68
C GLN A 341 -7.55 22.58 27.76
N ILE A 342 -8.03 22.69 26.54
CA ILE A 342 -7.48 23.59 25.49
C ILE A 342 -8.45 24.78 25.29
N GLY A 343 -8.97 25.35 26.37
CA GLY A 343 -9.91 26.48 26.31
C GLY A 343 -11.26 26.10 25.66
N VAL A 344 -11.85 27.06 24.93
CA VAL A 344 -13.17 26.89 24.30
C VAL A 344 -13.15 25.86 23.17
N GLU A 345 -12.05 25.71 22.51
CA GLU A 345 -11.87 24.79 21.36
C GLU A 345 -12.03 23.30 21.75
N GLY A 346 -11.83 22.94 23.02
CA GLY A 346 -12.09 21.59 23.53
C GLY A 346 -13.58 21.24 23.71
N PHE A 347 -14.50 22.13 23.37
CA PHE A 347 -15.95 21.95 23.55
C PHE A 347 -16.73 22.07 22.23
N ILE A 348 -16.08 22.37 21.15
CA ILE A 348 -16.68 22.52 19.82
C ILE A 348 -16.43 21.25 19.04
#